data_4081927b76420a094e7bcd405d8411ab
#
_entry.id   4081927b76420a094e7bcd405d8411ab
#
_cell.length_a   1.000
_cell.length_b   1.000
_cell.length_c   1.000
_cell.angle_alpha   90.00
_cell.angle_beta   90.00
_cell.angle_gamma   90.00
#
_symmetry.space_group_name_H-M   'P 1'
#
loop_
_entity.id
_entity.type
_entity.pdbx_description
1 polymer ?
#
loop_
_entity_poly.entity_id
_entity_poly.type
_entity_poly.pdbx_seq_one_letter_code
_entity_poly.pdbx_strand_id
1 'polypeptide(L)'
;RDALDQEHPLILRKDPPASVSILQTSRAIEHDLIEALRLHTNIPIGRSLGHEPDAERFGEPAMVIQRMHGNSRTSDLFHDGPDAHQADDVMRHLCEVLVELHTTDISTIDPHGSLADPRNEGVDASSWDVYIDTTIDYYVRAFPTINYDPSVSEILDLFLTLRRTKPRALPLVLVHGDFNPANFLYEGGKVTALIDWENARIGDPREDLGWMTTMDILSNSNVMAHPLDEGGFLAYYNKITGFEITQDEVDYFTLFGTANIAVPVQAAIKRRVDGESTEFMHLYLAQSAGGTVPNLLRLLNYPGVPQ
;
A
#
# COMPACT_ATOMS: atom_id res chain seq x y z
N ARG A 1 3.27 29.51 -11.90
CA ARG A 1 3.23 29.85 -13.33
C ARG A 1 4.65 29.73 -13.89
N ASP A 2 4.76 29.31 -15.12
CA ASP A 2 6.05 29.26 -15.84
C ASP A 2 6.37 30.57 -16.55
N ALA A 3 7.47 30.58 -17.31
CA ALA A 3 7.89 31.75 -18.09
C ALA A 3 6.90 32.17 -19.21
N LEU A 4 5.92 31.31 -19.53
CA LEU A 4 4.86 31.55 -20.50
C LEU A 4 3.52 31.92 -19.84
N ASP A 5 3.53 32.22 -18.52
CA ASP A 5 2.36 32.50 -17.67
C ASP A 5 1.35 31.33 -17.58
N GLN A 6 1.79 30.10 -17.88
CA GLN A 6 0.96 28.92 -17.73
C GLN A 6 0.95 28.44 -16.27
N GLU A 7 -0.25 28.08 -15.77
CA GLU A 7 -0.39 27.51 -14.43
C GLU A 7 -0.09 26.03 -14.46
N HIS A 8 0.82 25.61 -13.59
CA HIS A 8 1.13 24.22 -13.35
C HIS A 8 0.74 23.89 -11.91
N PRO A 9 -0.36 23.15 -11.68
CA PRO A 9 -0.76 22.74 -10.36
C PRO A 9 0.27 21.74 -9.80
N LEU A 10 0.79 22.05 -8.61
CA LEU A 10 1.83 21.27 -7.95
C LEU A 10 1.39 20.89 -6.53
N ILE A 11 1.99 19.83 -6.01
CA ILE A 11 1.86 19.38 -4.64
C ILE A 11 3.25 19.37 -4.02
N LEU A 12 3.39 20.00 -2.85
CA LEU A 12 4.54 19.86 -1.98
C LEU A 12 4.27 18.71 -0.99
N ARG A 13 5.04 17.64 -1.08
CA ARG A 13 5.02 16.55 -0.09
C ARG A 13 6.24 16.69 0.81
N LYS A 14 6.05 16.58 2.11
CA LYS A 14 7.12 16.61 3.10
C LYS A 14 7.15 15.29 3.85
N ASP A 15 8.32 14.93 4.35
CA ASP A 15 8.39 13.87 5.34
C ASP A 15 7.61 14.29 6.59
N PRO A 16 6.88 13.38 7.24
CA PRO A 16 6.32 13.66 8.54
C PRO A 16 7.45 13.87 9.56
N PRO A 17 7.30 14.79 10.52
CA PRO A 17 8.25 14.89 11.62
C PRO A 17 8.45 13.54 12.30
N ALA A 18 9.67 13.22 12.72
CA ALA A 18 9.99 11.92 13.35
C ALA A 18 9.11 11.60 14.57
N SER A 19 8.60 12.64 15.27
CA SER A 19 7.69 12.49 16.40
C SER A 19 6.30 11.98 16.03
N VAL A 20 5.88 12.15 14.76
CA VAL A 20 4.55 11.74 14.26
C VAL A 20 4.63 10.65 13.21
N SER A 21 5.81 10.36 12.69
CA SER A 21 5.98 9.33 11.68
C SER A 21 5.59 7.96 12.24
N ILE A 22 4.71 7.28 11.52
CA ILE A 22 4.26 5.92 11.82
C ILE A 22 5.06 4.93 10.97
N LEU A 23 5.44 5.36 9.77
CA LEU A 23 6.25 4.61 8.83
C LEU A 23 7.52 5.39 8.53
N GLN A 24 8.61 4.68 8.28
CA GLN A 24 9.82 5.30 7.73
C GLN A 24 9.64 5.42 6.23
N THR A 25 9.65 6.64 5.72
CA THR A 25 9.54 6.97 4.30
C THR A 25 10.75 7.78 3.86
N SER A 26 11.04 7.80 2.57
CA SER A 26 12.13 8.57 1.99
C SER A 26 11.66 9.30 0.74
N ARG A 27 11.58 10.62 0.80
CA ARG A 27 11.21 11.44 -0.37
C ARG A 27 12.24 11.33 -1.49
N ALA A 28 13.50 11.03 -1.15
CA ALA A 28 14.54 10.79 -2.16
C ALA A 28 14.23 9.52 -2.98
N ILE A 29 13.98 8.40 -2.29
CA ILE A 29 13.66 7.12 -2.94
C ILE A 29 12.36 7.25 -3.74
N GLU A 30 11.33 7.88 -3.16
CA GLU A 30 10.05 8.10 -3.86
C GLU A 30 10.24 8.97 -5.12
N HIS A 31 11.05 10.04 -5.04
CA HIS A 31 11.38 10.89 -6.19
C HIS A 31 12.04 10.08 -7.32
N ASP A 32 13.09 9.34 -6.99
CA ASP A 32 13.87 8.57 -7.97
C ASP A 32 13.00 7.49 -8.64
N LEU A 33 12.17 6.80 -7.84
CA LEU A 33 11.23 5.79 -8.35
C LEU A 33 10.18 6.38 -9.29
N ILE A 34 9.54 7.50 -8.90
CA ILE A 34 8.53 8.17 -9.73
C ILE A 34 9.12 8.55 -11.10
N GLU A 35 10.31 9.14 -11.12
CA GLU A 35 10.94 9.53 -12.38
C GLU A 35 11.40 8.31 -13.21
N ALA A 36 11.87 7.25 -12.57
CA ALA A 36 12.21 6.00 -13.25
C ALA A 36 10.96 5.35 -13.88
N LEU A 37 9.87 5.20 -13.13
CA LEU A 37 8.61 4.66 -13.65
C LEU A 37 8.08 5.50 -14.81
N ARG A 38 8.09 6.81 -14.69
CA ARG A 38 7.63 7.73 -15.75
C ARG A 38 8.44 7.60 -17.04
N LEU A 39 9.74 7.29 -16.94
CA LEU A 39 10.63 7.16 -18.10
C LEU A 39 10.55 5.79 -18.76
N HIS A 40 10.24 4.74 -18.02
CA HIS A 40 10.38 3.36 -18.48
C HIS A 40 9.07 2.58 -18.56
N THR A 41 7.94 3.18 -18.13
CA THR A 41 6.62 2.54 -18.15
C THR A 41 5.55 3.48 -18.71
N ASN A 42 4.35 2.92 -18.96
CA ASN A 42 3.16 3.71 -19.31
C ASN A 42 2.24 3.91 -18.09
N ILE A 43 2.69 3.55 -16.89
CA ILE A 43 1.94 3.76 -15.66
C ILE A 43 1.59 5.25 -15.54
N PRO A 44 0.31 5.60 -15.39
CA PRO A 44 -0.09 6.99 -15.22
C PRO A 44 0.40 7.50 -13.85
N ILE A 45 1.40 8.36 -13.87
CA ILE A 45 2.06 8.87 -12.67
C ILE A 45 2.43 10.34 -12.86
N GLY A 46 2.26 11.15 -11.81
CA GLY A 46 2.65 12.56 -11.83
C GLY A 46 4.17 12.71 -11.83
N ARG A 47 4.67 13.68 -12.60
CA ARG A 47 6.10 13.99 -12.63
C ARG A 47 6.58 14.49 -11.28
N SER A 48 7.71 13.97 -10.79
CA SER A 48 8.43 14.56 -9.68
C SER A 48 9.41 15.62 -10.21
N LEU A 49 9.22 16.88 -9.79
CA LEU A 49 9.97 18.02 -10.31
C LEU A 49 11.28 18.25 -9.59
N GLY A 50 11.42 17.66 -8.42
CA GLY A 50 12.61 17.76 -7.60
C GLY A 50 12.34 17.40 -6.15
N HIS A 51 13.40 17.07 -5.47
CA HIS A 51 13.42 16.74 -4.07
C HIS A 51 14.45 17.62 -3.34
N GLU A 52 14.10 18.09 -2.15
CA GLU A 52 14.94 18.87 -1.26
C GLU A 52 15.23 18.04 0.00
N PRO A 53 16.44 17.52 0.17
CA PRO A 53 16.80 16.71 1.31
C PRO A 53 17.01 17.53 2.57
N ASP A 54 17.25 18.86 2.44
CA ASP A 54 17.55 19.73 3.55
C ASP A 54 16.26 20.24 4.21
N ALA A 55 16.12 19.92 5.50
CA ALA A 55 15.00 20.40 6.31
C ALA A 55 15.00 21.93 6.50
N GLU A 56 16.12 22.64 6.29
CA GLU A 56 16.19 24.09 6.54
C GLU A 56 15.17 24.89 5.69
N ARG A 57 14.84 24.43 4.48
CA ARG A 57 13.94 25.16 3.57
C ARG A 57 12.48 24.97 3.87
N PHE A 58 12.05 23.75 4.22
CA PHE A 58 10.65 23.38 4.38
C PHE A 58 10.33 22.85 5.78
N GLY A 59 11.30 22.81 6.67
CA GLY A 59 11.19 22.25 8.02
C GLY A 59 11.42 20.75 8.08
N GLU A 60 11.22 20.03 6.96
CA GLU A 60 11.47 18.60 6.78
C GLU A 60 11.88 18.35 5.31
N PRO A 61 12.56 17.25 4.99
CA PRO A 61 12.80 16.86 3.61
C PRO A 61 11.51 16.87 2.80
N ALA A 62 11.60 17.34 1.57
CA ALA A 62 10.41 17.58 0.76
C ALA A 62 10.64 17.25 -0.71
N MET A 63 9.56 16.91 -1.40
CA MET A 63 9.55 16.83 -2.86
C MET A 63 8.37 17.60 -3.45
N VAL A 64 8.54 18.05 -4.69
CA VAL A 64 7.51 18.73 -5.46
C VAL A 64 7.08 17.82 -6.60
N ILE A 65 5.80 17.51 -6.64
CA ILE A 65 5.20 16.66 -7.68
C ILE A 65 4.10 17.40 -8.44
N GLN A 66 3.89 17.00 -9.67
CA GLN A 66 2.77 17.44 -10.49
C GLN A 66 1.46 16.98 -9.83
N ARG A 67 0.50 17.91 -9.66
CA ARG A 67 -0.85 17.55 -9.30
C ARG A 67 -1.55 16.94 -10.50
N MET A 68 -1.95 15.69 -10.38
CA MET A 68 -2.73 15.00 -11.39
C MET A 68 -4.22 15.33 -11.26
N HIS A 69 -4.94 15.23 -12.37
CA HIS A 69 -6.39 15.41 -12.40
C HIS A 69 -7.11 14.06 -12.29
N GLY A 70 -8.38 14.12 -11.94
CA GLY A 70 -9.23 12.94 -11.79
C GLY A 70 -9.96 12.91 -10.46
N ASN A 71 -10.90 11.99 -10.35
CA ASN A 71 -11.66 11.70 -9.15
C ASN A 71 -10.99 10.57 -8.37
N SER A 72 -10.90 10.69 -7.04
CA SER A 72 -10.38 9.64 -6.13
C SER A 72 -11.49 8.94 -5.33
N ARG A 73 -12.75 9.28 -5.56
CA ARG A 73 -13.88 8.72 -4.79
C ARG A 73 -14.35 7.43 -5.42
N THR A 74 -13.94 6.30 -4.90
CA THR A 74 -14.41 4.99 -5.36
C THR A 74 -15.91 4.78 -5.15
N SER A 75 -16.53 5.43 -4.15
CA SER A 75 -17.99 5.45 -4.00
C SER A 75 -18.74 6.01 -5.21
N ASP A 76 -18.11 6.87 -6.00
CA ASP A 76 -18.71 7.40 -7.21
C ASP A 76 -18.70 6.37 -8.36
N LEU A 77 -17.79 5.38 -8.34
CA LEU A 77 -17.70 4.28 -9.29
C LEU A 77 -18.63 3.09 -8.93
N PHE A 78 -18.94 2.91 -7.65
CA PHE A 78 -19.66 1.74 -7.16
C PHE A 78 -20.96 2.15 -6.47
N HIS A 79 -21.79 1.16 -6.11
CA HIS A 79 -23.01 1.38 -5.33
C HIS A 79 -23.98 2.40 -5.95
N ASP A 80 -24.17 2.35 -7.29
CA ASP A 80 -25.00 3.29 -8.05
C ASP A 80 -24.53 4.75 -8.00
N GLY A 81 -23.23 4.94 -7.79
CA GLY A 81 -22.60 6.26 -7.82
C GLY A 81 -22.68 6.93 -9.19
N PRO A 82 -22.43 8.23 -9.28
CA PRO A 82 -22.60 9.01 -10.51
C PRO A 82 -21.70 8.54 -11.67
N ASP A 83 -20.57 7.92 -11.36
CA ASP A 83 -19.58 7.42 -12.32
C ASP A 83 -19.67 5.90 -12.54
N ALA A 84 -20.69 5.21 -12.00
CA ALA A 84 -20.83 3.75 -12.09
C ALA A 84 -20.79 3.21 -13.53
N HIS A 85 -21.21 4.02 -14.50
CA HIS A 85 -21.14 3.67 -15.93
C HIS A 85 -19.71 3.54 -16.48
N GLN A 86 -18.69 4.03 -15.74
CA GLN A 86 -17.28 3.95 -16.09
C GLN A 86 -16.53 2.82 -15.35
N ALA A 87 -17.19 2.15 -14.39
CA ALA A 87 -16.51 1.25 -13.45
C ALA A 87 -15.74 0.12 -14.18
N ASP A 88 -16.34 -0.53 -15.16
CA ASP A 88 -15.69 -1.62 -15.92
C ASP A 88 -14.40 -1.15 -16.62
N ASP A 89 -14.45 -0.01 -17.28
CA ASP A 89 -13.31 0.54 -18.01
C ASP A 89 -12.20 0.98 -17.05
N VAL A 90 -12.56 1.63 -15.93
CA VAL A 90 -11.62 2.06 -14.91
C VAL A 90 -10.98 0.85 -14.23
N MET A 91 -11.75 -0.17 -13.85
CA MET A 91 -11.21 -1.37 -13.20
C MET A 91 -10.31 -2.17 -14.13
N ARG A 92 -10.67 -2.25 -15.41
CA ARG A 92 -9.83 -2.88 -16.45
C ARG A 92 -8.47 -2.17 -16.54
N HIS A 93 -8.50 -0.85 -16.69
CA HIS A 93 -7.27 -0.08 -16.79
C HIS A 93 -6.45 -0.10 -15.49
N LEU A 94 -7.10 -0.08 -14.30
CA LEU A 94 -6.43 -0.22 -13.02
C LEU A 94 -5.69 -1.56 -12.92
N CYS A 95 -6.32 -2.64 -13.34
CA CYS A 95 -5.69 -3.95 -13.39
C CYS A 95 -4.50 -3.99 -14.36
N GLU A 96 -4.63 -3.40 -15.54
CA GLU A 96 -3.55 -3.30 -16.54
C GLU A 96 -2.36 -2.49 -16.00
N VAL A 97 -2.62 -1.40 -15.28
CA VAL A 97 -1.59 -0.60 -14.59
C VAL A 97 -0.86 -1.42 -13.52
N LEU A 98 -1.61 -2.19 -12.71
CA LEU A 98 -1.00 -3.08 -11.72
C LEU A 98 -0.16 -4.17 -12.37
N VAL A 99 -0.64 -4.77 -13.46
CA VAL A 99 0.12 -5.76 -14.23
C VAL A 99 1.41 -5.16 -14.78
N GLU A 100 1.35 -3.96 -15.36
CA GLU A 100 2.55 -3.28 -15.87
C GLU A 100 3.55 -3.03 -14.74
N LEU A 101 3.09 -2.61 -13.55
CA LEU A 101 3.93 -2.45 -12.38
C LEU A 101 4.64 -3.77 -12.00
N HIS A 102 3.88 -4.85 -11.85
CA HIS A 102 4.39 -6.15 -11.42
C HIS A 102 5.22 -6.89 -12.47
N THR A 103 5.18 -6.46 -13.72
CA THR A 103 5.99 -7.03 -14.81
C THR A 103 7.14 -6.13 -15.24
N THR A 104 7.28 -4.97 -14.63
CA THR A 104 8.38 -4.03 -14.89
C THR A 104 9.72 -4.65 -14.46
N ASP A 105 10.73 -4.51 -15.30
CA ASP A 105 12.08 -4.95 -14.98
C ASP A 105 12.70 -4.05 -13.90
N ILE A 106 12.84 -4.62 -12.70
CA ILE A 106 13.40 -3.94 -11.52
C ILE A 106 14.79 -3.38 -11.81
N SER A 107 15.62 -4.08 -12.59
CA SER A 107 16.98 -3.62 -12.89
C SER A 107 17.01 -2.31 -13.70
N THR A 108 15.94 -2.03 -14.42
CA THR A 108 15.75 -0.78 -15.17
C THR A 108 15.26 0.36 -14.28
N ILE A 109 14.41 0.04 -13.30
CA ILE A 109 13.80 1.03 -12.40
C ILE A 109 14.72 1.36 -11.22
N ASP A 110 15.44 0.37 -10.71
CA ASP A 110 16.31 0.51 -9.55
C ASP A 110 17.70 -0.11 -9.79
N PRO A 111 18.49 0.46 -10.71
CA PRO A 111 19.80 -0.08 -11.06
C PRO A 111 20.81 -0.04 -9.88
N HIS A 112 20.50 0.69 -8.83
CA HIS A 112 21.36 0.84 -7.66
C HIS A 112 20.89 0.09 -6.42
N GLY A 113 19.75 -0.61 -6.49
CA GLY A 113 19.19 -1.36 -5.38
C GLY A 113 18.71 -0.47 -4.22
N SER A 114 18.23 0.73 -4.52
CA SER A 114 17.73 1.71 -3.53
C SER A 114 16.33 1.40 -3.02
N LEU A 115 15.61 0.53 -3.72
CA LEU A 115 14.28 0.03 -3.32
C LEU A 115 14.34 -1.10 -2.27
N ALA A 116 15.49 -1.39 -1.71
CA ALA A 116 15.56 -2.12 -0.45
C ALA A 116 14.63 -1.42 0.55
N ASP A 117 13.71 -2.16 1.16
CA ASP A 117 12.62 -1.57 1.95
C ASP A 117 13.17 -0.61 3.02
N PRO A 118 13.00 0.73 2.87
CA PRO A 118 13.59 1.69 3.79
C PRO A 118 12.96 1.64 5.18
N ARG A 119 11.81 0.97 5.33
CA ARG A 119 11.05 0.85 6.59
C ARG A 119 11.57 -0.28 7.48
N ASN A 120 12.28 -1.23 6.91
CA ASN A 120 12.53 -2.53 7.53
C ASN A 120 14.01 -2.88 7.56
N GLU A 121 14.75 -2.38 8.51
CA GLU A 121 16.08 -2.93 8.78
C GLU A 121 15.98 -4.44 8.98
N GLY A 122 16.63 -5.20 8.09
CA GLY A 122 16.72 -6.67 8.16
C GLY A 122 15.67 -7.42 7.35
N VAL A 123 14.84 -6.75 6.53
CA VAL A 123 14.10 -7.43 5.45
C VAL A 123 15.06 -7.70 4.31
N ASP A 124 15.07 -8.92 3.79
CA ASP A 124 15.99 -9.38 2.77
C ASP A 124 15.20 -9.97 1.60
N ALA A 125 15.25 -9.31 0.45
CA ALA A 125 14.58 -9.71 -0.78
C ALA A 125 15.45 -10.60 -1.69
N SER A 126 16.47 -11.27 -1.17
CA SER A 126 17.37 -12.15 -1.95
C SER A 126 16.66 -13.39 -2.48
N SER A 127 15.59 -13.84 -1.82
CA SER A 127 14.70 -14.90 -2.29
C SER A 127 13.32 -14.74 -1.65
N TRP A 128 12.31 -15.36 -2.24
CA TRP A 128 10.94 -15.28 -1.73
C TRP A 128 10.79 -15.77 -0.28
N ASP A 129 11.38 -16.94 0.03
CA ASP A 129 11.30 -17.51 1.38
C ASP A 129 11.97 -16.62 2.42
N VAL A 130 13.14 -16.08 2.08
CA VAL A 130 13.88 -15.16 2.95
C VAL A 130 13.10 -13.86 3.13
N TYR A 131 12.51 -13.34 2.07
CA TYR A 131 11.70 -12.13 2.10
C TYR A 131 10.51 -12.26 3.07
N ILE A 132 9.71 -13.33 2.92
CA ILE A 132 8.54 -13.55 3.78
C ILE A 132 8.97 -13.75 5.24
N ASP A 133 9.99 -14.57 5.50
CA ASP A 133 10.45 -14.84 6.87
C ASP A 133 11.00 -13.57 7.55
N THR A 134 11.83 -12.80 6.84
CA THR A 134 12.41 -11.57 7.39
C THR A 134 11.37 -10.47 7.58
N THR A 135 10.35 -10.40 6.72
CA THR A 135 9.22 -9.46 6.89
C THR A 135 8.39 -9.82 8.13
N ILE A 136 8.07 -11.11 8.31
CA ILE A 136 7.35 -11.55 9.53
C ILE A 136 8.22 -11.30 10.78
N ASP A 137 9.52 -11.55 10.71
CA ASP A 137 10.46 -11.24 11.81
C ASP A 137 10.48 -9.74 12.13
N TYR A 138 10.41 -8.88 11.10
CA TYR A 138 10.26 -7.45 11.31
C TYR A 138 8.95 -7.14 12.06
N TYR A 139 7.79 -7.67 11.63
CA TYR A 139 6.53 -7.44 12.32
C TYR A 139 6.59 -7.86 13.78
N VAL A 140 7.14 -9.04 14.07
CA VAL A 140 7.31 -9.54 15.44
C VAL A 140 8.19 -8.61 16.29
N ARG A 141 9.29 -8.11 15.71
CA ARG A 141 10.21 -7.19 16.44
C ARG A 141 9.62 -5.81 16.63
N ALA A 142 8.96 -5.29 15.59
CA ALA A 142 8.40 -3.94 15.59
C ALA A 142 7.09 -3.84 16.37
N PHE A 143 6.42 -4.97 16.61
CA PHE A 143 5.16 -5.00 17.34
C PHE A 143 5.38 -4.67 18.82
N PRO A 144 4.94 -3.50 19.30
CA PRO A 144 5.18 -3.12 20.68
C PRO A 144 4.31 -3.94 21.62
N THR A 145 4.92 -4.54 22.62
CA THR A 145 4.16 -5.17 23.72
C THR A 145 3.50 -4.08 24.56
N ILE A 146 2.18 -4.00 24.50
CA ILE A 146 1.37 -3.19 25.39
C ILE A 146 0.74 -4.15 26.39
N ASN A 147 1.13 -4.05 27.64
CA ASN A 147 0.48 -4.81 28.70
C ASN A 147 -0.99 -4.37 28.76
N TYR A 148 -1.92 -5.32 28.67
CA TYR A 148 -3.37 -5.18 28.80
C TYR A 148 -4.19 -4.98 27.52
N ASP A 149 -3.62 -5.05 26.31
CA ASP A 149 -4.42 -5.11 25.09
C ASP A 149 -4.78 -6.58 24.79
N PRO A 150 -6.06 -6.97 24.86
CA PRO A 150 -6.47 -8.35 24.59
C PRO A 150 -6.22 -8.80 23.15
N SER A 151 -6.09 -7.87 22.19
CA SER A 151 -5.81 -8.20 20.79
C SER A 151 -4.36 -8.63 20.53
N VAL A 152 -3.45 -8.40 21.48
CA VAL A 152 -2.03 -8.76 21.32
C VAL A 152 -1.85 -10.25 21.06
N SER A 153 -2.59 -11.11 21.78
CA SER A 153 -2.49 -12.56 21.58
C SER A 153 -2.96 -13.00 20.20
N GLU A 154 -4.02 -12.39 19.69
CA GLU A 154 -4.58 -12.67 18.36
C GLU A 154 -3.59 -12.23 17.26
N ILE A 155 -2.95 -11.08 17.41
CA ILE A 155 -1.96 -10.58 16.46
C ILE A 155 -0.69 -11.43 16.47
N LEU A 156 -0.21 -11.86 17.65
CA LEU A 156 0.94 -12.76 17.72
C LEU A 156 0.62 -14.13 17.11
N ASP A 157 -0.58 -14.67 17.31
CA ASP A 157 -1.02 -15.89 16.63
C ASP A 157 -1.11 -15.71 15.12
N LEU A 158 -1.56 -14.54 14.65
CA LEU A 158 -1.54 -14.18 13.24
C LEU A 158 -0.12 -14.27 12.65
N PHE A 159 0.89 -13.66 13.28
CA PHE A 159 2.27 -13.74 12.80
C PHE A 159 2.79 -15.19 12.75
N LEU A 160 2.47 -16.02 13.75
CA LEU A 160 2.83 -17.43 13.77
C LEU A 160 2.11 -18.22 12.66
N THR A 161 0.85 -17.88 12.39
CA THR A 161 0.06 -18.51 11.33
C THR A 161 0.62 -18.16 9.96
N LEU A 162 0.90 -16.90 9.68
CA LEU A 162 1.54 -16.46 8.43
C LEU A 162 2.84 -17.23 8.17
N ARG A 163 3.64 -17.47 9.20
CA ARG A 163 4.88 -18.26 9.06
C ARG A 163 4.64 -19.73 8.71
N ARG A 164 3.58 -20.33 9.25
CA ARG A 164 3.28 -21.76 9.08
C ARG A 164 2.54 -22.07 7.78
N THR A 165 1.79 -21.12 7.25
CA THR A 165 0.87 -21.32 6.12
C THR A 165 1.30 -20.62 4.85
N LYS A 166 2.60 -20.34 4.71
CA LYS A 166 3.15 -19.69 3.52
C LYS A 166 2.65 -20.36 2.23
N PRO A 167 2.14 -19.59 1.26
CA PRO A 167 1.77 -20.13 -0.04
C PRO A 167 3.01 -20.48 -0.87
N ARG A 168 2.81 -20.96 -2.09
CA ARG A 168 3.92 -21.19 -3.02
C ARG A 168 4.69 -19.89 -3.32
N ALA A 169 5.98 -20.02 -3.59
CA ALA A 169 6.81 -18.89 -4.00
C ALA A 169 6.39 -18.36 -5.39
N LEU A 170 6.36 -17.03 -5.52
CA LEU A 170 6.32 -16.31 -6.79
C LEU A 170 7.58 -15.46 -6.94
N PRO A 171 7.91 -15.01 -8.16
CA PRO A 171 8.95 -14.00 -8.34
C PRO A 171 8.62 -12.75 -7.54
N LEU A 172 9.63 -12.19 -6.86
CA LEU A 172 9.50 -10.87 -6.27
C LEU A 172 9.49 -9.81 -7.38
N VAL A 173 8.62 -8.82 -7.22
CA VAL A 173 8.37 -7.76 -8.21
C VAL A 173 8.43 -6.39 -7.53
N LEU A 174 8.34 -5.33 -8.31
CA LEU A 174 8.04 -4.00 -7.76
C LEU A 174 6.58 -3.96 -7.34
N VAL A 175 6.31 -3.79 -6.05
CA VAL A 175 4.96 -3.57 -5.51
C VAL A 175 4.75 -2.11 -5.17
N HIS A 176 3.50 -1.64 -5.28
CA HIS A 176 3.12 -0.31 -4.82
C HIS A 176 3.21 -0.19 -3.30
N GLY A 177 2.86 -1.26 -2.60
CA GLY A 177 2.92 -1.38 -1.15
C GLY A 177 1.80 -0.64 -0.39
N ASP A 178 1.03 0.18 -1.10
CA ASP A 178 -0.20 0.84 -0.62
C ASP A 178 -1.25 0.91 -1.74
N PHE A 179 -1.37 -0.18 -2.51
CA PHE A 179 -2.34 -0.29 -3.59
C PHE A 179 -3.75 -0.44 -3.02
N ASN A 180 -4.49 0.67 -2.98
CA ASN A 180 -5.80 0.73 -2.32
C ASN A 180 -6.78 1.65 -3.06
N PRO A 181 -8.10 1.61 -2.72
CA PRO A 181 -9.13 2.38 -3.42
C PRO A 181 -8.96 3.91 -3.37
N ALA A 182 -8.17 4.45 -2.44
CA ALA A 182 -7.93 5.88 -2.33
C ALA A 182 -6.69 6.36 -3.11
N ASN A 183 -5.84 5.44 -3.60
CA ASN A 183 -4.54 5.75 -4.17
C ASN A 183 -4.51 5.70 -5.71
N PHE A 184 -5.67 5.76 -6.36
CA PHE A 184 -5.72 6.03 -7.79
C PHE A 184 -6.72 7.15 -8.12
N LEU A 185 -6.44 7.88 -9.19
CA LEU A 185 -7.33 8.87 -9.76
C LEU A 185 -7.88 8.34 -11.08
N TYR A 186 -9.14 8.67 -11.38
CA TYR A 186 -9.75 8.27 -12.64
C TYR A 186 -10.54 9.42 -13.28
N GLU A 187 -10.65 9.39 -14.59
CA GLU A 187 -11.48 10.28 -15.39
C GLU A 187 -11.72 9.68 -16.77
N GLY A 188 -12.93 9.79 -17.29
CA GLY A 188 -13.27 9.35 -18.65
C GLY A 188 -13.02 7.86 -18.91
N GLY A 189 -13.32 6.97 -17.92
CA GLY A 189 -13.14 5.53 -18.02
C GLY A 189 -11.68 5.06 -17.89
N LYS A 190 -10.77 5.91 -17.44
CA LYS A 190 -9.35 5.55 -17.29
C LYS A 190 -8.78 5.98 -15.95
N VAL A 191 -7.82 5.21 -15.45
CA VAL A 191 -6.94 5.67 -14.38
C VAL A 191 -6.04 6.78 -14.94
N THR A 192 -6.08 7.94 -14.32
CA THR A 192 -5.29 9.10 -14.72
C THR A 192 -4.03 9.27 -13.88
N ALA A 193 -3.99 8.66 -12.70
CA ALA A 193 -2.78 8.54 -11.89
C ALA A 193 -2.91 7.41 -10.87
N LEU A 194 -1.80 6.71 -10.64
CA LEU A 194 -1.53 5.96 -9.43
C LEU A 194 -0.66 6.85 -8.55
N ILE A 195 -1.05 7.04 -7.29
CA ILE A 195 -0.46 8.00 -6.36
C ILE A 195 -0.02 7.34 -5.06
N ASP A 196 0.80 8.04 -4.28
CA ASP A 196 1.27 7.63 -2.96
C ASP A 196 2.26 6.45 -2.96
N TRP A 197 3.39 6.68 -3.62
CA TRP A 197 4.45 5.69 -3.86
C TRP A 197 5.42 5.50 -2.69
N GLU A 198 5.15 6.12 -1.53
CA GLU A 198 6.08 6.12 -0.39
C GLU A 198 6.31 4.73 0.23
N ASN A 199 5.45 3.76 -0.08
CA ASN A 199 5.53 2.38 0.38
C ASN A 199 6.04 1.40 -0.68
N ALA A 200 6.37 1.88 -1.88
CA ALA A 200 6.84 1.04 -2.97
C ALA A 200 8.17 0.35 -2.63
N ARG A 201 8.28 -0.90 -2.99
CA ARG A 201 9.42 -1.77 -2.65
C ARG A 201 9.48 -3.01 -3.52
N ILE A 202 10.53 -3.80 -3.36
CA ILE A 202 10.56 -5.16 -3.88
C ILE A 202 9.75 -6.05 -2.95
N GLY A 203 8.76 -6.77 -3.48
CA GLY A 203 7.84 -7.59 -2.69
C GLY A 203 7.13 -8.67 -3.51
N ASP A 204 6.22 -9.37 -2.86
CA ASP A 204 5.37 -10.37 -3.52
C ASP A 204 4.19 -9.67 -4.23
N PRO A 205 3.88 -9.98 -5.50
CA PRO A 205 2.78 -9.34 -6.23
C PRO A 205 1.42 -9.47 -5.53
N ARG A 206 1.22 -10.51 -4.72
CA ARG A 206 -0.01 -10.72 -3.96
C ARG A 206 -0.17 -9.75 -2.78
N GLU A 207 0.88 -9.03 -2.39
CA GLU A 207 0.77 -8.00 -1.34
C GLU A 207 -0.16 -6.87 -1.77
N ASP A 208 -0.05 -6.39 -3.00
CA ASP A 208 -0.93 -5.33 -3.50
C ASP A 208 -2.38 -5.83 -3.67
N LEU A 209 -2.57 -7.09 -4.09
CA LEU A 209 -3.91 -7.70 -4.18
C LEU A 209 -4.53 -7.90 -2.79
N GLY A 210 -3.78 -8.42 -1.83
CA GLY A 210 -4.23 -8.60 -0.46
C GLY A 210 -4.48 -7.28 0.26
N TRP A 211 -3.66 -6.27 0.01
CA TRP A 211 -3.85 -4.94 0.56
C TRP A 211 -5.09 -4.27 0.00
N MET A 212 -5.32 -4.35 -1.31
CA MET A 212 -6.55 -3.87 -1.93
C MET A 212 -7.76 -4.57 -1.32
N THR A 213 -7.73 -5.90 -1.12
CA THR A 213 -8.80 -6.65 -0.47
C THR A 213 -9.03 -6.15 0.97
N THR A 214 -7.97 -5.94 1.74
CA THR A 214 -8.06 -5.40 3.09
C THR A 214 -8.76 -4.03 3.11
N MET A 215 -8.37 -3.16 2.21
CA MET A 215 -8.92 -1.80 2.13
C MET A 215 -10.33 -1.77 1.53
N ASP A 216 -10.67 -2.69 0.62
CA ASP A 216 -12.05 -2.88 0.14
C ASP A 216 -13.00 -3.23 1.30
N ILE A 217 -12.58 -4.15 2.18
CA ILE A 217 -13.35 -4.53 3.36
C ILE A 217 -13.55 -3.32 4.30
N LEU A 218 -12.48 -2.55 4.55
CA LEU A 218 -12.53 -1.41 5.47
C LEU A 218 -13.31 -0.22 4.94
N SER A 219 -13.23 0.05 3.65
CA SER A 219 -13.87 1.19 2.99
C SER A 219 -15.22 0.88 2.37
N ASN A 220 -15.63 -0.40 2.37
CA ASN A 220 -16.81 -0.88 1.65
C ASN A 220 -16.79 -0.44 0.17
N SER A 221 -15.63 -0.47 -0.45
CA SER A 221 -15.48 -0.33 -1.89
C SER A 221 -15.74 -1.68 -2.58
N ASN A 222 -15.57 -1.80 -3.86
CA ASN A 222 -15.90 -3.03 -4.59
C ASN A 222 -14.89 -3.29 -5.72
N VAL A 223 -13.63 -2.93 -5.50
CA VAL A 223 -12.58 -3.05 -6.53
C VAL A 223 -12.32 -4.52 -6.87
N MET A 224 -12.02 -5.34 -5.86
CA MET A 224 -11.66 -6.74 -6.06
C MET A 224 -12.85 -7.62 -6.50
N ALA A 225 -14.04 -7.31 -6.01
CA ALA A 225 -15.26 -8.04 -6.34
C ALA A 225 -15.99 -7.51 -7.58
N HIS A 226 -15.48 -6.45 -8.23
CA HIS A 226 -16.08 -5.89 -9.44
C HIS A 226 -16.07 -6.93 -10.57
N PRO A 227 -17.23 -7.15 -11.25
CA PRO A 227 -17.36 -8.19 -12.27
C PRO A 227 -16.65 -7.82 -13.58
N LEU A 228 -15.33 -7.99 -13.63
CA LEU A 228 -14.59 -7.91 -14.88
C LEU A 228 -14.87 -9.18 -15.72
N ASP A 229 -15.83 -9.13 -16.62
CA ASP A 229 -16.25 -10.24 -17.48
C ASP A 229 -16.57 -11.54 -16.68
N GLU A 230 -17.24 -11.38 -15.52
CA GLU A 230 -17.71 -12.43 -14.60
C GLU A 230 -16.63 -13.19 -13.81
N GLY A 231 -15.37 -12.85 -13.97
CA GLY A 231 -14.27 -13.50 -13.21
C GLY A 231 -13.67 -12.65 -12.09
N GLY A 232 -14.05 -11.37 -11.98
CA GLY A 232 -13.50 -10.43 -11.02
C GLY A 232 -12.08 -9.95 -11.36
N PHE A 233 -11.56 -9.05 -10.54
CA PHE A 233 -10.24 -8.42 -10.73
C PHE A 233 -9.12 -9.48 -10.77
N LEU A 234 -9.14 -10.45 -9.85
CA LEU A 234 -8.12 -11.49 -9.77
C LEU A 234 -8.05 -12.36 -11.03
N ALA A 235 -9.20 -12.75 -11.59
CA ALA A 235 -9.22 -13.56 -12.79
C ALA A 235 -8.67 -12.79 -14.01
N TYR A 236 -9.01 -11.50 -14.12
CA TYR A 236 -8.47 -10.65 -15.17
C TYR A 236 -6.96 -10.44 -15.01
N TYR A 237 -6.48 -10.20 -13.80
CA TYR A 237 -5.06 -10.10 -13.47
C TYR A 237 -4.30 -11.39 -13.86
N ASN A 238 -4.80 -12.56 -13.46
CA ASN A 238 -4.20 -13.85 -13.79
C ASN A 238 -4.17 -14.12 -15.30
N LYS A 239 -5.22 -13.72 -16.02
CA LYS A 239 -5.29 -13.85 -17.49
C LYS A 239 -4.15 -13.11 -18.19
N ILE A 240 -3.73 -11.96 -17.67
CA ILE A 240 -2.68 -11.13 -18.28
C ILE A 240 -1.30 -11.60 -17.81
N THR A 241 -1.12 -11.83 -16.51
CA THR A 241 0.20 -12.16 -15.93
C THR A 241 0.59 -13.62 -16.11
N GLY A 242 -0.38 -14.54 -16.17
CA GLY A 242 -0.13 -15.97 -16.13
C GLY A 242 0.36 -16.50 -14.76
N PHE A 243 0.20 -15.72 -13.69
CA PHE A 243 0.67 -16.15 -12.34
C PHE A 243 -0.20 -17.22 -11.70
N GLU A 244 -1.43 -17.41 -12.17
CA GLU A 244 -2.37 -18.41 -11.63
C GLU A 244 -2.58 -18.29 -10.11
N ILE A 245 -2.66 -17.06 -9.59
CA ILE A 245 -2.90 -16.77 -8.17
C ILE A 245 -4.30 -17.26 -7.80
N THR A 246 -4.39 -18.02 -6.71
CA THR A 246 -5.67 -18.48 -6.16
C THR A 246 -6.24 -17.47 -5.15
N GLN A 247 -7.55 -17.59 -4.85
CA GLN A 247 -8.17 -16.78 -3.80
C GLN A 247 -7.53 -17.05 -2.43
N ASP A 248 -7.23 -18.30 -2.10
CA ASP A 248 -6.56 -18.66 -0.83
C ASP A 248 -5.20 -17.96 -0.68
N GLU A 249 -4.47 -17.78 -1.80
CA GLU A 249 -3.21 -17.04 -1.79
C GLU A 249 -3.42 -15.53 -1.57
N VAL A 250 -4.48 -14.95 -2.15
CA VAL A 250 -4.86 -13.55 -1.87
C VAL A 250 -5.30 -13.40 -0.42
N ASP A 251 -6.08 -14.35 0.12
CA ASP A 251 -6.53 -14.34 1.52
C ASP A 251 -5.35 -14.39 2.50
N TYR A 252 -4.30 -15.18 2.19
CA TYR A 252 -3.06 -15.15 2.96
C TYR A 252 -2.44 -13.75 2.98
N PHE A 253 -2.36 -13.07 1.83
CA PHE A 253 -1.79 -11.73 1.75
C PHE A 253 -2.74 -10.65 2.28
N THR A 254 -4.03 -10.91 2.37
CA THR A 254 -4.96 -10.07 3.13
C THR A 254 -4.68 -10.13 4.63
N LEU A 255 -4.39 -11.32 5.16
CA LEU A 255 -3.92 -11.47 6.54
C LEU A 255 -2.55 -10.83 6.75
N PHE A 256 -1.65 -10.93 5.78
CA PHE A 256 -0.35 -10.27 5.80
C PHE A 256 -0.49 -8.74 5.83
N GLY A 257 -1.40 -8.16 5.03
CA GLY A 257 -1.77 -6.75 5.08
C GLY A 257 -2.37 -6.34 6.44
N THR A 258 -3.19 -7.21 7.04
CA THR A 258 -3.71 -7.00 8.40
C THR A 258 -2.58 -6.91 9.43
N ALA A 259 -1.56 -7.77 9.32
CA ALA A 259 -0.36 -7.70 10.15
C ALA A 259 0.42 -6.38 9.93
N ASN A 260 0.51 -5.92 8.69
CA ASN A 260 1.14 -4.65 8.34
C ASN A 260 0.43 -3.45 8.98
N ILE A 261 -0.89 -3.44 9.06
CA ILE A 261 -1.66 -2.40 9.79
C ILE A 261 -1.44 -2.50 11.31
N ALA A 262 -1.41 -3.72 11.84
CA ALA A 262 -1.36 -3.93 13.29
C ALA A 262 -0.14 -3.28 13.94
N VAL A 263 1.03 -3.33 13.27
CA VAL A 263 2.29 -2.79 13.81
C VAL A 263 2.22 -1.27 14.02
N PRO A 264 1.94 -0.41 13.03
CA PRO A 264 1.89 1.03 13.22
C PRO A 264 0.74 1.46 14.13
N VAL A 265 -0.38 0.75 14.08
CA VAL A 265 -1.53 1.03 14.96
C VAL A 265 -1.14 0.81 16.43
N GLN A 266 -0.50 -0.30 16.75
CA GLN A 266 -0.04 -0.57 18.11
C GLN A 266 1.08 0.39 18.54
N ALA A 267 1.96 0.78 17.64
CA ALA A 267 2.98 1.78 17.94
C ALA A 267 2.36 3.15 18.27
N ALA A 268 1.31 3.56 17.54
CA ALA A 268 0.57 4.80 17.82
C ALA A 268 -0.14 4.75 19.18
N ILE A 269 -0.76 3.60 19.52
CA ILE A 269 -1.39 3.39 20.83
C ILE A 269 -0.34 3.53 21.93
N LYS A 270 0.80 2.84 21.78
CA LYS A 270 1.87 2.88 22.78
C LYS A 270 2.36 4.30 23.02
N ARG A 271 2.69 5.05 21.98
CA ARG A 271 3.12 6.46 22.07
C ARG A 271 2.08 7.32 22.80
N ARG A 272 0.79 7.04 22.57
CA ARG A 272 -0.30 7.76 23.24
C ARG A 272 -0.40 7.41 24.72
N VAL A 273 -0.32 6.13 25.05
CA VAL A 273 -0.39 5.63 26.46
C VAL A 273 0.81 6.13 27.26
N ASP A 274 1.99 6.14 26.66
CA ASP A 274 3.22 6.60 27.31
C ASP A 274 3.30 8.13 27.41
N GLY A 275 2.33 8.87 26.83
CA GLY A 275 2.32 10.34 26.84
C GLY A 275 3.32 10.98 25.90
N GLU A 276 3.90 10.21 24.97
CA GLU A 276 4.91 10.64 24.03
C GLU A 276 4.32 11.41 22.83
N SER A 277 3.01 11.28 22.58
CA SER A 277 2.34 11.94 21.46
C SER A 277 0.93 12.45 21.80
N THR A 278 0.65 13.67 21.34
CA THR A 278 -0.69 14.27 21.34
C THR A 278 -1.27 14.42 19.93
N GLU A 279 -0.58 13.89 18.94
CA GLU A 279 -0.93 14.05 17.53
C GLU A 279 -2.28 13.40 17.18
N PHE A 280 -3.05 14.07 16.34
CA PHE A 280 -4.39 13.65 15.94
C PHE A 280 -4.36 12.28 15.24
N MET A 281 -3.38 12.04 14.37
CA MET A 281 -3.25 10.76 13.65
C MET A 281 -3.05 9.59 14.62
N HIS A 282 -2.22 9.74 15.65
CA HIS A 282 -2.02 8.71 16.67
C HIS A 282 -3.29 8.47 17.48
N LEU A 283 -4.08 9.52 17.75
CA LEU A 283 -5.39 9.40 18.42
C LEU A 283 -6.39 8.66 17.52
N TYR A 284 -6.45 9.01 16.23
CA TYR A 284 -7.33 8.38 15.26
C TYR A 284 -7.01 6.89 15.11
N LEU A 285 -5.74 6.53 14.94
CA LEU A 285 -5.31 5.14 14.88
C LEU A 285 -5.60 4.39 16.17
N ALA A 286 -5.35 4.99 17.33
CA ALA A 286 -5.65 4.37 18.62
C ALA A 286 -7.15 4.12 18.80
N GLN A 287 -8.02 5.02 18.35
CA GLN A 287 -9.47 4.79 18.38
C GLN A 287 -9.91 3.71 17.39
N SER A 288 -9.28 3.63 16.23
CA SER A 288 -9.57 2.64 15.21
C SER A 288 -9.10 1.23 15.61
N ALA A 289 -8.04 1.14 16.41
CA ALA A 289 -7.38 -0.10 16.76
C ALA A 289 -8.24 -1.10 17.50
N GLY A 290 -9.06 -0.63 18.44
CA GLY A 290 -9.92 -1.50 19.26
C GLY A 290 -10.93 -2.34 18.47
N GLY A 291 -11.16 -1.97 17.19
CA GLY A 291 -12.08 -2.66 16.30
C GLY A 291 -11.47 -3.12 14.97
N THR A 292 -10.48 -2.40 14.44
CA THR A 292 -10.01 -2.63 13.06
C THR A 292 -9.38 -4.01 12.88
N VAL A 293 -8.36 -4.36 13.65
CA VAL A 293 -7.68 -5.65 13.49
C VAL A 293 -8.57 -6.83 13.89
N PRO A 294 -9.22 -6.84 15.08
CA PRO A 294 -10.17 -7.89 15.41
C PRO A 294 -11.33 -8.04 14.43
N ASN A 295 -11.85 -6.92 13.91
CA ASN A 295 -12.92 -6.96 12.91
C ASN A 295 -12.45 -7.53 11.58
N LEU A 296 -11.27 -7.16 11.10
CA LEU A 296 -10.67 -7.77 9.91
C LEU A 296 -10.50 -9.28 10.08
N LEU A 297 -9.96 -9.73 11.20
CA LEU A 297 -9.78 -11.15 11.48
C LEU A 297 -11.11 -11.90 11.54
N ARG A 298 -12.18 -11.28 12.09
CA ARG A 298 -13.53 -11.85 12.07
C ARG A 298 -14.09 -11.96 10.65
N LEU A 299 -14.00 -10.88 9.88
CA LEU A 299 -14.50 -10.84 8.49
C LEU A 299 -13.78 -11.85 7.59
N LEU A 300 -12.52 -12.11 7.87
CA LEU A 300 -11.71 -13.12 7.18
C LEU A 300 -11.91 -14.54 7.76
N ASN A 301 -12.85 -14.74 8.70
CA ASN A 301 -13.09 -16.01 9.37
C ASN A 301 -11.80 -16.61 9.99
N TYR A 302 -10.92 -15.76 10.49
CA TYR A 302 -9.67 -16.22 11.09
C TYR A 302 -9.93 -17.16 12.28
N PRO A 303 -9.33 -18.36 12.30
CA PRO A 303 -9.57 -19.34 13.37
C PRO A 303 -9.20 -18.81 14.74
N GLY A 304 -10.10 -18.96 15.71
CA GLY A 304 -9.87 -18.56 17.11
C GLY A 304 -10.38 -17.18 17.51
N VAL A 305 -10.86 -16.39 16.54
CA VAL A 305 -11.53 -15.11 16.81
C VAL A 305 -13.03 -15.37 16.99
N PRO A 306 -13.67 -14.99 18.13
CA PRO A 306 -15.12 -15.11 18.30
C PRO A 306 -15.88 -14.32 17.25
N GLN A 307 -16.91 -14.93 16.69
CA GLN A 307 -17.80 -14.32 15.68
C GLN A 307 -18.67 -13.21 16.29
#